data_59c63b48830de36baa71359a7c25bcf6
#
_entry.id   59c63b48830de36baa71359a7c25bcf6
#
_cell.length_a   1.000
_cell.length_b   1.000
_cell.length_c   1.000
_cell.angle_alpha   90.00
_cell.angle_beta   90.00
_cell.angle_gamma   90.00
#
_symmetry.space_group_name_H-M   'P 1'
#
loop_
_entity.id
_entity.type
_entity.pdbx_description
1 polymer ?
#
loop_
_entity_poly.entity_id
_entity_poly.type
_entity_poly.pdbx_seq_one_letter_code
_entity_poly.pdbx_strand_id
1 'polypeptide(L)'
;YPNTGAVSQGAGYFLRLNTAQPGFTVRGLGHPRTPVVVKLRPGWNLISNPLNENVPFTRVFVVKTTLSPERYTDVRGSDVGTEMFGFIRGSNDPASGVPETGTMVAATAFEAAKAYYVRVLAPEGVSLVFFPAGMSSMPVPPRAALPPPVSWQMRLNLLGTRALAFLGQSSTATPLIDPREDAPMAPRTGGLQITVDGAAPLYRDMRRLSAPSTYRVRLEGLTRGNYYQLAFASAQGQAPPFLLVDRTTGRVLFMRAGQVHAFSAVSPTMTYEVHVHGGTGW
;
A
#
# COMPACT_ATOMS: atom_id res chain seq x y z
N TYR A 1 3.01 3.88 25.03
CA TYR A 1 3.38 5.04 24.21
C TYR A 1 3.25 6.27 25.09
N PRO A 2 4.23 7.19 25.07
CA PRO A 2 4.14 8.40 25.86
C PRO A 2 2.94 9.21 25.41
N ASN A 3 2.17 9.67 26.38
CA ASN A 3 1.07 10.60 26.15
C ASN A 3 1.69 11.96 25.76
N THR A 4 1.87 12.18 24.47
CA THR A 4 2.36 13.48 24.00
C THR A 4 1.17 14.43 24.02
N GLY A 5 1.07 15.28 25.01
CA GLY A 5 -0.04 16.22 25.18
C GLY A 5 -0.22 17.24 24.06
N ALA A 6 0.54 17.17 22.98
CA ALA A 6 0.43 18.05 21.82
C ALA A 6 0.28 17.27 20.52
N VAL A 7 -0.71 17.64 19.72
CA VAL A 7 -0.93 17.13 18.36
C VAL A 7 -0.31 18.12 17.38
N SER A 8 0.61 17.67 16.54
CA SER A 8 1.27 18.49 15.52
C SER A 8 0.50 18.43 14.19
N GLN A 9 0.35 19.57 13.53
CA GLN A 9 -0.27 19.63 12.21
C GLN A 9 0.49 18.76 11.20
N GLY A 10 -0.22 17.94 10.44
CA GLY A 10 0.36 17.05 9.43
C GLY A 10 0.95 15.76 9.99
N ALA A 11 1.14 15.61 11.30
CA ALA A 11 1.52 14.34 11.89
C ALA A 11 0.32 13.40 11.99
N GLY A 12 0.53 12.14 11.64
CA GLY A 12 -0.49 11.09 11.81
C GLY A 12 -0.39 10.44 13.19
N TYR A 13 -1.52 10.07 13.74
CA TYR A 13 -1.62 9.43 15.06
C TYR A 13 -2.56 8.24 14.99
N PHE A 14 -2.23 7.17 15.72
CA PHE A 14 -3.17 6.13 16.05
C PHE A 14 -3.73 6.40 17.44
N LEU A 15 -5.05 6.50 17.53
CA LEU A 15 -5.74 6.63 18.80
C LEU A 15 -6.37 5.27 19.16
N ARG A 16 -5.96 4.71 20.29
CA ARG A 16 -6.59 3.53 20.89
C ARG A 16 -7.39 3.97 22.10
N LEU A 17 -8.67 3.70 22.09
CA LEU A 17 -9.56 3.91 23.25
C LEU A 17 -9.65 2.59 24.02
N ASN A 18 -9.47 2.65 25.33
CA ASN A 18 -9.57 1.48 26.22
C ASN A 18 -11.03 1.06 26.46
N THR A 19 -11.95 1.96 26.24
CA THR A 19 -13.40 1.73 26.36
C THR A 19 -14.10 2.31 25.13
N ALA A 20 -15.22 1.69 24.75
CA ALA A 20 -16.04 2.24 23.69
C ALA A 20 -16.53 3.63 24.09
N GLN A 21 -16.27 4.62 23.27
CA GLN A 21 -16.75 5.99 23.44
C GLN A 21 -17.73 6.28 22.29
N PRO A 22 -18.90 6.85 22.57
CA PRO A 22 -19.88 7.19 21.53
C PRO A 22 -19.38 8.27 20.57
N GLY A 23 -18.32 8.97 20.95
CA GLY A 23 -17.61 9.96 20.17
C GLY A 23 -16.67 10.77 21.04
N PHE A 24 -15.66 11.35 20.43
CA PHE A 24 -14.85 12.38 21.08
C PHE A 24 -14.68 13.55 20.10
N THR A 25 -14.59 14.74 20.65
CA THR A 25 -14.46 15.96 19.85
C THR A 25 -13.03 16.47 19.96
N VAL A 26 -12.36 16.63 18.81
CA VAL A 26 -11.11 17.35 18.72
C VAL A 26 -11.43 18.80 18.38
N ARG A 27 -11.02 19.71 19.26
CA ARG A 27 -11.11 21.15 19.01
C ARG A 27 -9.76 21.64 18.52
N GLY A 28 -9.76 22.48 17.47
CA GLY A 28 -8.56 23.06 16.90
C GLY A 28 -8.85 24.39 16.23
N LEU A 29 -7.81 25.02 15.72
CA LEU A 29 -7.94 26.19 14.86
C LEU A 29 -8.60 25.79 13.54
N GLY A 30 -9.31 26.77 12.94
CA GLY A 30 -10.01 26.55 11.68
C GLY A 30 -9.09 26.16 10.54
N HIS A 31 -9.68 25.73 9.43
CA HIS A 31 -9.01 25.29 8.22
C HIS A 31 -8.03 26.36 7.69
N PRO A 32 -6.75 26.05 7.47
CA PRO A 32 -5.85 27.00 6.89
C PRO A 32 -6.25 27.35 5.44
N ARG A 33 -6.26 28.63 5.13
CA ARG A 33 -6.47 29.15 3.76
C ARG A 33 -5.17 29.30 2.99
N THR A 34 -4.07 28.85 3.54
CA THR A 34 -2.72 28.89 2.96
C THR A 34 -2.20 27.46 2.76
N PRO A 35 -1.25 27.25 1.84
CA PRO A 35 -0.61 25.95 1.71
C PRO A 35 0.00 25.48 3.03
N VAL A 36 -0.13 24.20 3.32
CA VAL A 36 0.44 23.58 4.53
C VAL A 36 1.62 22.73 4.13
N VAL A 37 2.74 22.92 4.83
CA VAL A 37 3.99 22.19 4.62
C VAL A 37 4.17 21.15 5.70
N VAL A 38 4.35 19.89 5.29
CA VAL A 38 4.63 18.75 6.17
C VAL A 38 6.02 18.21 5.82
N LYS A 39 6.97 18.34 6.75
CA LYS A 39 8.35 17.84 6.57
C LYS A 39 8.41 16.35 6.86
N LEU A 40 9.01 15.58 5.96
CA LEU A 40 9.18 14.14 6.05
C LEU A 40 10.66 13.77 6.08
N ARG A 41 10.99 12.77 6.89
CA ARG A 41 12.33 12.20 6.97
C ARG A 41 12.45 11.01 5.99
N PRO A 42 13.69 10.61 5.60
CA PRO A 42 13.88 9.37 4.86
C PRO A 42 13.22 8.17 5.55
N GLY A 43 12.71 7.24 4.76
CA GLY A 43 11.99 6.06 5.25
C GLY A 43 10.50 6.30 5.46
N TRP A 44 9.88 5.50 6.34
CA TRP A 44 8.44 5.57 6.59
C TRP A 44 8.05 6.72 7.52
N ASN A 45 7.04 7.47 7.10
CA ASN A 45 6.44 8.56 7.86
C ASN A 45 4.96 8.30 8.02
N LEU A 46 4.43 8.46 9.22
CA LEU A 46 2.99 8.49 9.47
C LEU A 46 2.54 9.94 9.47
N ILE A 47 1.72 10.31 8.51
CA ILE A 47 1.21 11.68 8.35
C ILE A 47 -0.31 11.70 8.32
N SER A 48 -0.91 12.81 8.68
CA SER A 48 -2.33 13.08 8.46
C SER A 48 -2.51 14.08 7.32
N ASN A 49 -3.68 14.05 6.69
CA ASN A 49 -4.09 15.18 5.86
C ASN A 49 -4.21 16.44 6.74
N PRO A 50 -3.40 17.48 6.48
CA PRO A 50 -3.42 18.68 7.33
C PRO A 50 -4.61 19.60 7.06
N LEU A 51 -5.44 19.28 6.04
CA LEU A 51 -6.61 20.02 5.64
C LEU A 51 -7.88 19.25 6.03
N ASN A 52 -8.99 19.95 6.21
CA ASN A 52 -10.28 19.33 6.54
C ASN A 52 -11.11 18.94 5.30
N GLU A 53 -10.47 18.83 4.15
CA GLU A 53 -11.04 18.41 2.88
C GLU A 53 -10.23 17.30 2.25
N ASN A 54 -10.80 16.57 1.32
CA ASN A 54 -10.07 15.57 0.56
C ASN A 54 -9.11 16.25 -0.43
N VAL A 55 -7.85 15.88 -0.39
CA VAL A 55 -6.80 16.44 -1.24
C VAL A 55 -6.34 15.38 -2.24
N PRO A 56 -6.67 15.51 -3.52
CA PRO A 56 -6.14 14.61 -4.54
C PRO A 56 -4.63 14.82 -4.69
N PHE A 57 -3.91 13.78 -5.07
CA PHE A 57 -2.45 13.84 -5.22
C PHE A 57 -1.97 14.94 -6.16
N THR A 58 -2.81 15.36 -7.11
CA THR A 58 -2.52 16.46 -8.05
C THR A 58 -2.42 17.83 -7.39
N ARG A 59 -2.93 17.98 -6.16
CA ARG A 59 -2.81 19.20 -5.33
C ARG A 59 -1.75 19.11 -4.24
N VAL A 60 -0.94 18.05 -4.26
CA VAL A 60 0.18 17.87 -3.34
C VAL A 60 1.48 17.97 -4.13
N PHE A 61 2.39 18.78 -3.60
CA PHE A 61 3.72 18.97 -4.20
C PHE A 61 4.80 18.47 -3.26
N VAL A 62 5.87 17.98 -3.85
CA VAL A 62 7.08 17.54 -3.14
C VAL A 62 8.16 18.59 -3.36
N VAL A 63 8.75 19.06 -2.28
CA VAL A 63 9.84 20.02 -2.29
C VAL A 63 11.04 19.39 -1.62
N LYS A 64 12.14 19.32 -2.35
CA LYS A 64 13.48 19.01 -1.83
C LYS A 64 14.21 20.31 -1.49
N THR A 65 15.19 20.25 -0.61
CA THR A 65 15.85 21.44 -0.01
C THR A 65 16.40 22.42 -1.04
N THR A 66 16.74 21.97 -2.25
CA THR A 66 17.44 22.77 -3.26
C THR A 66 16.78 22.78 -4.63
N LEU A 67 15.62 22.14 -4.79
CA LEU A 67 14.99 21.94 -6.09
C LEU A 67 13.61 22.59 -6.17
N SER A 68 13.19 22.86 -7.39
CA SER A 68 11.83 23.34 -7.69
C SER A 68 10.80 22.32 -7.20
N PRO A 69 9.61 22.78 -6.77
CA PRO A 69 8.52 21.90 -6.41
C PRO A 69 8.11 21.01 -7.59
N GLU A 70 7.89 19.71 -7.31
CA GLU A 70 7.37 18.74 -8.27
C GLU A 70 6.03 18.20 -7.78
N ARG A 71 5.16 17.76 -8.67
CA ARG A 71 3.90 17.12 -8.23
C ARG A 71 4.18 15.80 -7.55
N TYR A 72 3.42 15.50 -6.51
CA TYR A 72 3.52 14.22 -5.81
C TYR A 72 3.40 13.02 -6.77
N THR A 73 2.51 13.11 -7.77
CA THR A 73 2.32 12.09 -8.80
C THR A 73 3.55 11.83 -9.67
N ASP A 74 4.39 12.85 -9.88
CA ASP A 74 5.50 12.80 -10.83
C ASP A 74 6.78 12.26 -10.20
N VAL A 75 6.87 12.31 -8.87
CA VAL A 75 8.03 11.85 -8.09
C VAL A 75 7.80 10.52 -7.35
N ARG A 76 6.67 9.87 -7.62
CA ARG A 76 6.42 8.52 -7.10
C ARG A 76 7.44 7.53 -7.68
N GLY A 77 8.04 6.73 -6.81
CA GLY A 77 9.10 5.78 -7.17
C GLY A 77 10.50 6.41 -7.33
N SER A 78 10.64 7.74 -7.23
CA SER A 78 11.95 8.41 -7.21
C SER A 78 12.25 9.06 -5.87
N ASP A 79 11.42 9.97 -5.40
CA ASP A 79 11.62 10.70 -4.14
C ASP A 79 10.69 10.23 -3.04
N VAL A 80 9.50 9.76 -3.42
CA VAL A 80 8.53 9.13 -2.53
C VAL A 80 8.15 7.75 -3.07
N GLY A 81 7.72 6.87 -2.20
CA GLY A 81 7.28 5.52 -2.58
C GLY A 81 6.16 5.54 -3.60
N THR A 82 6.08 4.51 -4.43
CA THR A 82 5.01 4.35 -5.42
C THR A 82 3.63 4.28 -4.79
N GLU A 83 3.55 3.74 -3.58
CA GLU A 83 2.30 3.59 -2.84
C GLU A 83 2.32 4.40 -1.54
N MET A 84 1.17 4.95 -1.21
CA MET A 84 0.83 5.51 0.09
C MET A 84 -0.24 4.63 0.70
N PHE A 85 -0.11 4.29 1.97
CA PHE A 85 -1.03 3.38 2.62
C PHE A 85 -1.86 4.07 3.69
N GLY A 86 -3.19 3.92 3.58
CA GLY A 86 -4.13 4.25 4.63
C GLY A 86 -4.52 3.00 5.43
N PHE A 87 -4.80 3.18 6.71
CA PHE A 87 -5.37 2.14 7.53
C PHE A 87 -6.88 2.15 7.41
N ILE A 88 -7.46 1.01 7.09
CA ILE A 88 -8.91 0.82 7.12
C ILE A 88 -9.24 -0.15 8.23
N ARG A 89 -10.04 0.31 9.17
CA ARG A 89 -10.60 -0.50 10.24
C ARG A 89 -11.46 -1.62 9.64
N GLY A 90 -11.29 -2.84 10.10
CA GLY A 90 -12.20 -3.94 9.81
C GLY A 90 -13.57 -3.69 10.43
N SER A 91 -14.59 -4.36 9.93
CA SER A 91 -15.89 -4.40 10.60
C SER A 91 -15.70 -5.11 11.95
N ASN A 92 -16.07 -4.44 13.04
CA ASN A 92 -16.25 -5.12 14.30
C ASN A 92 -17.47 -6.02 14.19
N ASP A 93 -17.28 -7.29 14.36
CA ASP A 93 -18.35 -8.15 14.83
C ASP A 93 -18.21 -8.25 16.37
N PRO A 94 -18.97 -7.47 17.14
CA PRO A 94 -18.89 -7.52 18.59
C PRO A 94 -19.26 -8.89 19.16
N ALA A 95 -19.93 -9.74 18.38
CA ALA A 95 -20.29 -11.10 18.78
C ALA A 95 -19.12 -12.09 18.69
N SER A 96 -18.07 -11.77 17.90
CA SER A 96 -16.96 -12.70 17.68
C SER A 96 -15.87 -12.63 18.76
N GLY A 97 -15.83 -11.60 19.60
CA GLY A 97 -14.75 -11.35 20.56
C GLY A 97 -13.36 -11.18 19.92
N VAL A 98 -13.29 -11.12 18.59
CA VAL A 98 -12.05 -10.93 17.85
C VAL A 98 -11.63 -9.46 17.94
N PRO A 99 -10.36 -9.15 18.33
CA PRO A 99 -9.87 -7.79 18.32
C PRO A 99 -10.08 -7.12 16.96
N GLU A 100 -10.37 -5.82 16.96
CA GLU A 100 -10.52 -5.04 15.74
C GLU A 100 -9.37 -5.31 14.77
N THR A 101 -9.67 -5.96 13.68
CA THR A 101 -8.72 -6.21 12.61
C THR A 101 -8.86 -5.10 11.58
N GLY A 102 -7.78 -4.39 11.32
CA GLY A 102 -7.71 -3.44 10.23
C GLY A 102 -6.72 -3.90 9.18
N THR A 103 -6.74 -3.28 8.03
CA THR A 103 -5.79 -3.58 6.97
C THR A 103 -5.22 -2.30 6.36
N MET A 104 -3.99 -2.38 5.87
CA MET A 104 -3.38 -1.33 5.07
C MET A 104 -3.84 -1.46 3.63
N VAL A 105 -4.32 -0.37 3.07
CA VAL A 105 -4.71 -0.28 1.65
C VAL A 105 -4.01 0.89 0.99
N ALA A 106 -3.64 0.70 -0.28
CA ALA A 106 -3.11 1.79 -1.07
C ALA A 106 -4.16 2.88 -1.24
N ALA A 107 -3.78 4.11 -0.94
CA ALA A 107 -4.65 5.27 -1.04
C ALA A 107 -4.48 5.97 -2.39
N THR A 108 -5.53 6.63 -2.85
CA THR A 108 -5.55 7.40 -4.11
C THR A 108 -5.64 8.91 -3.87
N ALA A 109 -5.88 9.32 -2.63
CA ALA A 109 -5.95 10.71 -2.21
C ALA A 109 -5.65 10.81 -0.70
N PHE A 110 -5.39 12.01 -0.22
CA PHE A 110 -5.37 12.33 1.20
C PHE A 110 -6.78 12.72 1.63
N GLU A 111 -7.52 11.80 2.21
CA GLU A 111 -8.87 12.07 2.72
C GLU A 111 -8.81 12.85 4.04
N ALA A 112 -9.79 13.72 4.27
CA ALA A 112 -9.89 14.48 5.51
C ALA A 112 -9.93 13.56 6.75
N ALA A 113 -9.27 13.99 7.82
CA ALA A 113 -9.23 13.30 9.11
C ALA A 113 -8.65 11.86 9.06
N LYS A 114 -7.92 11.49 8.01
CA LYS A 114 -7.23 10.21 7.92
C LYS A 114 -5.72 10.37 7.98
N ALA A 115 -5.06 9.32 8.47
CA ALA A 115 -3.61 9.21 8.51
C ALA A 115 -3.11 8.18 7.49
N TYR A 116 -1.88 8.40 7.02
CA TYR A 116 -1.28 7.63 5.95
C TYR A 116 0.19 7.35 6.23
N TYR A 117 0.65 6.17 5.84
CA TYR A 117 2.06 5.87 5.73
C TYR A 117 2.58 6.30 4.36
N VAL A 118 3.54 7.20 4.36
CA VAL A 118 4.27 7.66 3.18
C VAL A 118 5.73 7.26 3.35
N ARG A 119 6.30 6.58 2.36
CA ARG A 119 7.72 6.26 2.32
C ARG A 119 8.45 7.35 1.55
N VAL A 120 9.51 7.90 2.14
CA VAL A 120 10.42 8.83 1.49
C VAL A 120 11.67 8.07 1.06
N LEU A 121 12.03 8.19 -0.21
CA LEU A 121 13.19 7.55 -0.84
C LEU A 121 14.38 8.50 -0.90
N ALA A 122 14.12 9.81 -1.01
CA ALA A 122 15.14 10.85 -1.00
C ALA A 122 15.93 10.84 0.33
N PRO A 123 17.27 10.71 0.30
CA PRO A 123 18.08 10.56 1.52
C PRO A 123 18.08 11.82 2.41
N GLU A 124 17.84 13.00 1.83
CA GLU A 124 17.71 14.27 2.56
C GLU A 124 16.33 14.50 3.17
N GLY A 125 15.37 13.62 2.88
CA GLY A 125 13.97 13.85 3.17
C GLY A 125 13.30 14.78 2.16
N VAL A 126 12.01 15.02 2.37
CA VAL A 126 11.21 15.92 1.51
C VAL A 126 10.22 16.72 2.35
N SER A 127 9.67 17.78 1.77
CA SER A 127 8.50 18.47 2.30
C SER A 127 7.32 18.23 1.37
N LEU A 128 6.18 17.80 1.91
CA LEU A 128 4.91 17.79 1.19
C LEU A 128 4.21 19.13 1.39
N VAL A 129 3.76 19.73 0.30
CA VAL A 129 3.00 20.97 0.32
C VAL A 129 1.59 20.68 -0.15
N PHE A 130 0.63 20.88 0.74
CA PHE A 130 -0.79 20.67 0.50
C PHE A 130 -1.47 21.99 0.14
N PHE A 131 -2.15 22.03 -1.00
CA PHE A 131 -2.90 23.20 -1.44
C PHE A 131 -4.38 23.05 -1.13
N PRO A 132 -5.00 23.99 -0.37
CA PRO A 132 -6.44 24.04 -0.17
C PRO A 132 -7.21 24.20 -1.49
N ALA A 133 -8.49 23.79 -1.50
CA ALA A 133 -9.37 24.04 -2.63
C ALA A 133 -9.50 25.55 -2.93
N GLY A 134 -9.60 25.88 -4.21
CA GLY A 134 -9.71 27.27 -4.66
C GLY A 134 -8.41 28.06 -4.71
N MET A 135 -7.29 27.50 -4.24
CA MET A 135 -5.99 28.09 -4.46
C MET A 135 -5.40 27.62 -5.80
N SER A 136 -4.79 28.53 -6.54
CA SER A 136 -3.99 28.18 -7.70
C SER A 136 -2.83 27.31 -7.26
N SER A 137 -2.71 26.11 -7.86
CA SER A 137 -1.53 25.27 -7.67
C SER A 137 -0.29 25.96 -8.23
N MET A 138 0.87 25.62 -7.70
CA MET A 138 2.12 26.09 -8.32
C MET A 138 2.19 25.67 -9.79
N PRO A 139 2.57 26.54 -10.71
CA PRO A 139 2.81 26.18 -12.09
C PRO A 139 4.04 25.25 -12.14
N VAL A 140 3.79 23.95 -12.26
CA VAL A 140 4.83 22.96 -12.48
C VAL A 140 4.67 22.45 -13.89
N PRO A 141 5.69 22.52 -14.73
CA PRO A 141 5.62 21.94 -16.06
C PRO A 141 5.34 20.43 -15.92
N PRO A 142 4.43 19.87 -16.74
CA PRO A 142 4.18 18.45 -16.71
C PRO A 142 5.46 17.70 -17.10
N ARG A 143 5.91 16.79 -16.26
CA ARG A 143 6.96 15.85 -16.63
C ARG A 143 6.44 14.94 -17.71
N ALA A 144 7.21 14.72 -18.78
CA ALA A 144 6.84 13.77 -19.82
C ALA A 144 6.59 12.40 -19.15
N ALA A 145 5.38 11.89 -19.33
CA ALA A 145 5.05 10.55 -18.84
C ALA A 145 5.94 9.54 -19.58
N LEU A 146 6.71 8.75 -18.85
CA LEU A 146 7.40 7.61 -19.44
C LEU A 146 6.33 6.64 -19.96
N PRO A 147 6.51 6.06 -21.16
CA PRO A 147 5.62 5.04 -21.65
C PRO A 147 5.53 3.91 -20.61
N PRO A 148 4.33 3.38 -20.35
CA PRO A 148 4.20 2.27 -19.42
C PRO A 148 5.04 1.10 -19.93
N PRO A 149 5.83 0.45 -19.07
CA PRO A 149 6.59 -0.71 -19.44
C PRO A 149 5.65 -1.82 -19.91
N VAL A 150 6.07 -2.59 -20.92
CA VAL A 150 5.36 -3.81 -21.30
C VAL A 150 5.39 -4.76 -20.12
N SER A 151 4.25 -5.01 -19.53
CA SER A 151 4.16 -5.78 -18.31
C SER A 151 2.80 -6.48 -18.20
N TRP A 152 2.78 -7.48 -17.36
CA TRP A 152 1.53 -7.97 -16.79
C TRP A 152 1.59 -7.82 -15.27
N GLN A 153 0.44 -7.62 -14.67
CA GLN A 153 0.30 -7.55 -13.23
C GLN A 153 -0.95 -8.32 -12.79
N MET A 154 -0.81 -9.11 -11.77
CA MET A 154 -1.87 -9.87 -11.14
C MET A 154 -2.11 -9.35 -9.72
N ARG A 155 -3.36 -9.11 -9.41
CA ARG A 155 -3.84 -8.75 -8.08
C ARG A 155 -4.25 -10.01 -7.33
N LEU A 156 -3.72 -10.17 -6.14
CA LEU A 156 -4.14 -11.15 -5.16
C LEU A 156 -5.07 -10.46 -4.16
N ASN A 157 -6.23 -11.04 -3.92
CA ASN A 157 -7.21 -10.48 -3.00
C ASN A 157 -7.82 -11.60 -2.15
N LEU A 158 -7.81 -11.43 -0.83
CA LEU A 158 -8.54 -12.30 0.08
C LEU A 158 -10.00 -11.83 0.11
N LEU A 159 -10.91 -12.60 -0.52
CA LEU A 159 -12.31 -12.23 -0.71
C LEU A 159 -13.02 -11.98 0.63
N GLY A 160 -13.94 -11.01 0.62
CA GLY A 160 -14.61 -10.56 1.84
C GLY A 160 -13.74 -9.67 2.74
N THR A 161 -12.49 -9.41 2.34
CA THR A 161 -11.56 -8.54 3.07
C THR A 161 -11.01 -7.45 2.14
N ARG A 162 -10.18 -6.57 2.68
CA ARG A 162 -9.44 -5.57 1.90
C ARG A 162 -7.96 -5.89 1.78
N ALA A 163 -7.55 -7.08 2.26
CA ALA A 163 -6.17 -7.54 2.13
C ALA A 163 -5.87 -7.85 0.67
N LEU A 164 -4.87 -7.19 0.10
CA LEU A 164 -4.46 -7.38 -1.27
C LEU A 164 -2.96 -7.15 -1.45
N ALA A 165 -2.41 -7.76 -2.48
CA ALA A 165 -1.05 -7.56 -2.95
C ALA A 165 -1.01 -7.70 -4.47
N PHE A 166 0.13 -7.34 -5.05
CA PHE A 166 0.35 -7.47 -6.47
C PHE A 166 1.65 -8.21 -6.75
N LEU A 167 1.63 -9.00 -7.80
CA LEU A 167 2.82 -9.60 -8.39
C LEU A 167 2.78 -9.48 -9.91
N GLY A 168 3.93 -9.45 -10.55
CA GLY A 168 3.94 -9.28 -11.99
C GLY A 168 5.34 -9.27 -12.59
N GLN A 169 5.40 -9.03 -13.89
CA GLN A 169 6.65 -8.88 -14.62
C GLN A 169 6.62 -7.63 -15.48
N SER A 170 7.77 -6.97 -15.57
CA SER A 170 7.95 -5.75 -16.34
C SER A 170 9.26 -5.81 -17.12
N SER A 171 9.30 -5.18 -18.31
CA SER A 171 10.52 -5.05 -19.09
C SER A 171 11.57 -4.14 -18.43
N THR A 172 11.14 -3.28 -17.51
CA THR A 172 11.99 -2.35 -16.77
C THR A 172 12.37 -2.81 -15.38
N ALA A 173 11.75 -3.88 -14.88
CA ALA A 173 12.04 -4.39 -13.55
C ALA A 173 13.46 -4.98 -13.45
N THR A 174 14.08 -4.78 -12.30
CA THR A 174 15.41 -5.30 -11.96
C THR A 174 15.32 -6.55 -11.08
N PRO A 175 16.41 -7.32 -10.90
CA PRO A 175 16.43 -8.45 -9.96
C PRO A 175 16.40 -8.03 -8.50
N LEU A 176 16.67 -6.77 -8.20
CA LEU A 176 16.64 -6.18 -6.86
C LEU A 176 15.34 -5.40 -6.65
N ILE A 177 15.07 -5.00 -5.40
CA ILE A 177 13.94 -4.10 -5.11
C ILE A 177 14.10 -2.82 -5.92
N ASP A 178 13.18 -2.60 -6.85
CA ASP A 178 13.11 -1.41 -7.69
C ASP A 178 12.02 -0.49 -7.14
N PRO A 179 12.36 0.68 -6.58
CA PRO A 179 11.37 1.58 -6.00
C PRO A 179 10.30 2.10 -6.98
N ARG A 180 10.52 1.98 -8.29
CA ARG A 180 9.55 2.36 -9.32
C ARG A 180 8.56 1.24 -9.62
N GLU A 181 9.02 0.01 -9.54
CA GLU A 181 8.25 -1.18 -9.88
C GLU A 181 7.70 -1.86 -8.62
N ASP A 182 8.50 -1.91 -7.55
CA ASP A 182 8.17 -2.57 -6.30
C ASP A 182 7.61 -1.60 -5.28
N ALA A 183 6.69 -2.09 -4.46
CA ALA A 183 6.14 -1.30 -3.36
C ALA A 183 6.29 -2.10 -2.05
N PRO A 184 7.19 -1.70 -1.16
CA PRO A 184 7.24 -2.29 0.16
C PRO A 184 5.93 -2.12 0.91
N MET A 185 5.59 -3.11 1.72
CA MET A 185 4.43 -3.02 2.62
C MET A 185 4.69 -1.96 3.70
N ALA A 186 3.67 -1.20 4.05
CA ALA A 186 3.71 -0.26 5.16
C ALA A 186 4.03 -0.98 6.48
N PRO A 187 4.57 -0.28 7.48
CA PRO A 187 4.79 -0.82 8.82
C PRO A 187 3.52 -1.48 9.37
N ARG A 188 3.69 -2.63 10.00
CA ARG A 188 2.58 -3.48 10.43
C ARG A 188 1.79 -2.84 11.57
N THR A 189 0.47 -2.83 11.44
CA THR A 189 -0.47 -2.39 12.49
C THR A 189 -1.35 -3.53 13.02
N GLY A 190 -1.10 -4.77 12.55
CA GLY A 190 -1.96 -5.93 12.82
C GLY A 190 -3.01 -6.16 11.72
N GLY A 191 -3.83 -7.19 11.87
CA GLY A 191 -4.90 -7.54 10.96
C GLY A 191 -4.49 -8.44 9.80
N LEU A 192 -5.45 -8.69 8.91
CA LEU A 192 -5.26 -9.51 7.72
C LEU A 192 -4.40 -8.79 6.68
N GLN A 193 -3.35 -9.47 6.22
CA GLN A 193 -2.44 -8.94 5.20
C GLN A 193 -2.07 -10.02 4.19
N ILE A 194 -1.81 -9.58 2.96
CA ILE A 194 -1.13 -10.36 1.92
C ILE A 194 0.16 -9.63 1.61
N THR A 195 1.27 -10.33 1.67
CA THR A 195 2.58 -9.79 1.28
C THR A 195 3.26 -10.73 0.29
N VAL A 196 4.13 -10.18 -0.52
CA VAL A 196 5.07 -10.96 -1.34
C VAL A 196 6.43 -10.88 -0.67
N ASP A 197 7.02 -12.04 -0.37
CA ASP A 197 8.32 -12.07 0.32
C ASP A 197 9.45 -11.72 -0.65
N GLY A 198 10.25 -10.73 -0.26
CA GLY A 198 11.50 -10.32 -0.85
C GLY A 198 12.56 -10.11 0.23
N ALA A 199 13.50 -9.21 0.02
CA ALA A 199 14.42 -8.74 1.07
C ALA A 199 13.67 -8.03 2.22
N ALA A 200 12.45 -7.52 1.93
CA ALA A 200 11.46 -7.04 2.89
C ALA A 200 10.07 -7.46 2.40
N PRO A 201 9.04 -7.50 3.27
CA PRO A 201 7.67 -7.74 2.84
C PRO A 201 7.22 -6.69 1.82
N LEU A 202 6.70 -7.14 0.67
CA LEU A 202 6.27 -6.28 -0.42
C LEU A 202 4.74 -6.31 -0.56
N TYR A 203 4.16 -5.15 -0.82
CA TYR A 203 2.79 -4.99 -1.30
C TYR A 203 2.71 -5.29 -2.82
N ARG A 204 3.76 -4.94 -3.56
CA ARG A 204 3.91 -5.22 -4.98
C ARG A 204 5.34 -5.67 -5.26
N ASP A 205 5.49 -6.79 -5.96
CA ASP A 205 6.76 -7.34 -6.45
C ASP A 205 6.66 -7.49 -7.97
N MET A 206 7.47 -6.74 -8.69
CA MET A 206 7.58 -6.78 -10.15
C MET A 206 8.93 -7.33 -10.55
N ARG A 207 8.94 -8.39 -11.33
CA ARG A 207 10.18 -9.05 -11.77
C ARG A 207 10.42 -8.86 -13.25
N ARG A 208 11.61 -9.17 -13.69
CA ARG A 208 11.99 -9.03 -15.08
C ARG A 208 11.11 -9.89 -15.99
N LEU A 209 10.59 -9.29 -17.05
CA LEU A 209 9.82 -9.98 -18.09
C LEU A 209 10.66 -11.09 -18.73
N SER A 210 10.03 -12.17 -19.13
CA SER A 210 10.63 -13.33 -19.82
C SER A 210 11.53 -14.22 -18.97
N ALA A 211 11.71 -13.97 -17.69
CA ALA A 211 12.38 -14.87 -16.77
C ALA A 211 11.36 -15.73 -16.00
N PRO A 212 11.62 -17.04 -15.80
CA PRO A 212 10.86 -17.82 -14.84
C PRO A 212 10.91 -17.15 -13.46
N SER A 213 9.77 -17.00 -12.80
CA SER A 213 9.70 -16.30 -11.53
C SER A 213 8.91 -17.08 -10.50
N THR A 214 9.42 -17.11 -9.28
CA THR A 214 8.73 -17.70 -8.14
C THR A 214 8.47 -16.62 -7.10
N TYR A 215 7.21 -16.29 -6.86
CA TYR A 215 6.82 -15.34 -5.84
C TYR A 215 6.38 -16.12 -4.59
N ARG A 216 6.92 -15.77 -3.44
CA ARG A 216 6.45 -16.31 -2.16
C ARG A 216 5.42 -15.37 -1.58
N VAL A 217 4.18 -15.82 -1.54
CA VAL A 217 3.02 -15.06 -1.02
C VAL A 217 2.74 -15.50 0.40
N ARG A 218 2.73 -14.56 1.34
CA ARG A 218 2.41 -14.80 2.73
C ARG A 218 1.07 -14.16 3.08
N LEU A 219 0.19 -14.95 3.65
CA LEU A 219 -1.06 -14.50 4.25
C LEU A 219 -0.87 -14.47 5.78
N GLU A 220 -1.17 -13.36 6.41
CA GLU A 220 -1.00 -13.17 7.84
C GLU A 220 -2.28 -12.64 8.50
N GLY A 221 -2.45 -12.87 9.80
CA GLY A 221 -3.62 -12.46 10.56
C GLY A 221 -4.85 -13.35 10.32
N LEU A 222 -4.66 -14.56 9.79
CA LEU A 222 -5.73 -15.52 9.61
C LEU A 222 -6.21 -16.08 10.96
N THR A 223 -7.49 -16.39 11.05
CA THR A 223 -8.06 -17.15 12.19
C THR A 223 -8.04 -18.63 11.84
N ARG A 224 -7.35 -19.43 12.66
CA ARG A 224 -7.28 -20.89 12.48
C ARG A 224 -8.66 -21.51 12.45
N GLY A 225 -8.89 -22.40 11.50
CA GLY A 225 -10.16 -23.08 11.29
C GLY A 225 -11.14 -22.33 10.39
N ASN A 226 -10.95 -21.03 10.17
CA ASN A 226 -11.81 -20.27 9.28
C ASN A 226 -11.52 -20.58 7.81
N TYR A 227 -12.58 -20.45 7.01
CA TYR A 227 -12.54 -20.64 5.56
C TYR A 227 -12.24 -19.30 4.87
N TYR A 228 -11.33 -19.34 3.90
CA TYR A 228 -10.92 -18.18 3.13
C TYR A 228 -10.87 -18.48 1.64
N GLN A 229 -10.95 -17.43 0.83
CA GLN A 229 -10.87 -17.48 -0.62
C GLN A 229 -9.85 -16.47 -1.13
N LEU A 230 -8.76 -16.96 -1.72
CA LEU A 230 -7.74 -16.13 -2.37
C LEU A 230 -8.03 -16.06 -3.86
N ALA A 231 -8.40 -14.87 -4.33
CA ALA A 231 -8.68 -14.58 -5.73
C ALA A 231 -7.45 -14.03 -6.44
N PHE A 232 -7.28 -14.44 -7.69
CA PHE A 232 -6.23 -13.99 -8.60
C PHE A 232 -6.87 -13.28 -9.78
N ALA A 233 -6.66 -11.99 -9.93
CA ALA A 233 -7.26 -11.20 -11.01
C ALA A 233 -6.18 -10.45 -11.81
N SER A 234 -6.30 -10.38 -13.13
CA SER A 234 -5.45 -9.49 -13.94
C SER A 234 -5.71 -8.04 -13.53
N ALA A 235 -4.64 -7.32 -13.20
CA ALA A 235 -4.69 -5.90 -12.90
C ALA A 235 -4.18 -5.05 -14.09
N GLN A 236 -3.20 -5.60 -14.82
CA GLN A 236 -2.66 -5.01 -16.04
C GLN A 236 -2.16 -6.13 -16.96
N GLY A 237 -2.36 -5.98 -18.27
CA GLY A 237 -1.97 -7.00 -19.22
C GLY A 237 -2.62 -8.36 -18.96
N GLN A 238 -2.17 -9.36 -19.68
CA GLN A 238 -2.64 -10.74 -19.50
C GLN A 238 -1.59 -11.53 -18.71
N ALA A 239 -1.90 -11.84 -17.45
CA ALA A 239 -1.05 -12.71 -16.65
C ALA A 239 -1.03 -14.13 -17.25
N PRO A 240 0.15 -14.76 -17.40
CA PRO A 240 0.24 -16.14 -17.87
C PRO A 240 -0.38 -17.10 -16.83
N PRO A 241 -0.68 -18.35 -17.23
CA PRO A 241 -0.98 -19.41 -16.29
C PRO A 241 0.18 -19.63 -15.31
N PHE A 242 -0.12 -20.12 -14.10
CA PHE A 242 0.88 -20.32 -13.06
C PHE A 242 0.57 -21.55 -12.21
N LEU A 243 1.58 -22.06 -11.51
CA LEU A 243 1.40 -23.05 -10.46
C LEU A 243 1.32 -22.36 -9.10
N LEU A 244 0.29 -22.69 -8.34
CA LEU A 244 0.13 -22.31 -6.95
C LEU A 244 0.52 -23.48 -6.07
N VAL A 245 1.58 -23.34 -5.27
CA VAL A 245 2.06 -24.36 -4.33
C VAL A 245 1.72 -23.92 -2.91
N ASP A 246 0.89 -24.67 -2.22
CA ASP A 246 0.67 -24.51 -0.79
C ASP A 246 1.86 -25.12 -0.03
N ARG A 247 2.67 -24.30 0.60
CA ARG A 247 3.87 -24.74 1.34
C ARG A 247 3.55 -25.49 2.63
N THR A 248 2.31 -25.37 3.11
CA THR A 248 1.86 -26.05 4.33
C THR A 248 1.45 -27.48 4.06
N THR A 249 0.72 -27.69 2.95
CA THR A 249 0.17 -29.01 2.60
C THR A 249 0.94 -29.71 1.48
N GLY A 250 1.82 -29.01 0.77
CA GLY A 250 2.51 -29.50 -0.42
C GLY A 250 1.63 -29.59 -1.67
N ARG A 251 0.36 -29.15 -1.59
CA ARG A 251 -0.57 -29.22 -2.71
C ARG A 251 -0.16 -28.29 -3.83
N VAL A 252 -0.19 -28.77 -5.07
CA VAL A 252 0.09 -28.00 -6.27
C VAL A 252 -1.16 -27.87 -7.10
N LEU A 253 -1.48 -26.64 -7.54
CA LEU A 253 -2.65 -26.31 -8.34
C LEU A 253 -2.21 -25.55 -9.60
N PHE A 254 -2.74 -25.93 -10.73
CA PHE A 254 -2.61 -25.15 -11.96
C PHE A 254 -3.70 -24.07 -11.97
N MET A 255 -3.29 -22.81 -12.07
CA MET A 255 -4.16 -21.65 -11.91
C MET A 255 -4.01 -20.66 -13.08
N ARG A 256 -5.06 -19.88 -13.27
CA ARG A 256 -5.11 -18.74 -14.21
C ARG A 256 -5.67 -17.52 -13.50
N ALA A 257 -5.38 -16.34 -14.03
CA ALA A 257 -6.07 -15.12 -13.60
C ALA A 257 -7.59 -15.27 -13.77
N GLY A 258 -8.36 -14.76 -12.84
CA GLY A 258 -9.81 -14.94 -12.74
C GLY A 258 -10.25 -16.10 -11.87
N GLN A 259 -9.35 -16.98 -11.44
CA GLN A 259 -9.67 -18.09 -10.57
C GLN A 259 -9.53 -17.77 -9.08
N VAL A 260 -10.16 -18.58 -8.25
CA VAL A 260 -10.18 -18.47 -6.80
C VAL A 260 -9.67 -19.76 -6.19
N HIS A 261 -8.74 -19.66 -5.25
CA HIS A 261 -8.29 -20.76 -4.40
C HIS A 261 -8.98 -20.68 -3.04
N ALA A 262 -9.74 -21.71 -2.70
CA ALA A 262 -10.43 -21.82 -1.42
C ALA A 262 -9.63 -22.73 -0.47
N PHE A 263 -9.48 -22.30 0.79
CA PHE A 263 -8.71 -23.02 1.81
C PHE A 263 -9.26 -22.78 3.22
N SER A 264 -8.96 -23.69 4.13
CA SER A 264 -9.15 -23.47 5.57
C SER A 264 -7.82 -23.11 6.20
N ALA A 265 -7.78 -22.06 7.01
CA ALA A 265 -6.56 -21.65 7.68
C ALA A 265 -6.17 -22.66 8.77
N VAL A 266 -5.01 -23.29 8.62
CA VAL A 266 -4.44 -24.21 9.62
C VAL A 266 -3.52 -23.50 10.61
N SER A 267 -3.13 -22.25 10.28
CA SER A 267 -2.24 -21.39 11.06
C SER A 267 -2.66 -19.92 10.87
N PRO A 268 -2.33 -19.03 11.82
CA PRO A 268 -2.46 -17.57 11.62
C PRO A 268 -1.64 -17.02 10.46
N THR A 269 -0.64 -17.78 10.00
CA THR A 269 0.17 -17.45 8.82
C THR A 269 0.19 -18.63 7.88
N MET A 270 -0.09 -18.40 6.59
CA MET A 270 0.04 -19.39 5.54
C MET A 270 0.93 -18.85 4.43
N THR A 271 1.69 -19.75 3.79
CA THR A 271 2.61 -19.39 2.70
C THR A 271 2.32 -20.19 1.46
N TYR A 272 2.21 -19.48 0.36
CA TYR A 272 2.07 -20.04 -0.99
C TYR A 272 3.26 -19.64 -1.85
N GLU A 273 3.58 -20.46 -2.83
CA GLU A 273 4.48 -20.06 -3.92
C GLU A 273 3.69 -19.99 -5.22
N VAL A 274 3.87 -18.89 -5.95
CA VAL A 274 3.32 -18.68 -7.29
C VAL A 274 4.47 -18.81 -8.28
N HIS A 275 4.50 -19.91 -9.02
CA HIS A 275 5.52 -20.16 -10.04
C HIS A 275 4.98 -19.75 -11.40
N VAL A 276 5.61 -18.76 -12.01
CA VAL A 276 5.31 -18.26 -13.34
C VAL A 276 6.44 -18.64 -14.28
N HIS A 277 6.11 -19.31 -15.37
CA HIS A 277 7.09 -19.58 -16.42
C HIS A 277 7.22 -18.37 -17.35
N GLY A 278 8.47 -18.00 -17.65
CA GLY A 278 8.76 -17.00 -18.66
C GLY A 278 8.61 -17.62 -20.05
N GLY A 279 7.72 -17.09 -20.88
CA GLY A 279 7.54 -17.56 -22.23
C GLY A 279 6.14 -18.10 -22.56
N THR A 280 5.83 -18.23 -23.85
CA THR A 280 4.51 -18.54 -24.43
C THR A 280 4.17 -20.02 -24.48
N GLY A 281 4.78 -20.89 -23.68
CA GLY A 281 4.57 -22.33 -23.79
C GLY A 281 4.65 -23.08 -22.45
N TRP A 282 3.58 -23.81 -22.16
CA TRP A 282 3.59 -25.03 -21.37
C TRP A 282 3.64 -26.19 -22.36
#